data_f05fdc49f5570e501824e99feae280fa
#
_entry.id   f05fdc49f5570e501824e99feae280fa
#
_cell.length_a   1.000
_cell.length_b   1.000
_cell.length_c   1.000
_cell.angle_alpha   90.00
_cell.angle_beta   90.00
_cell.angle_gamma   90.00
#
_symmetry.space_group_name_H-M   'P 1'
#
loop_
_entity.id
_entity.type
_entity.pdbx_description
1 polymer ?
#
loop_
_entity_poly.entity_id
_entity_poly.type
_entity_poly.pdbx_seq_one_letter_code
_entity_poly.pdbx_strand_id
1 'polypeptide(L)'
;ITNQGGNEIIRSIDNIVSSEVEKCLLKYPDIFDDINLPSENRKATYALKFLVDRAEIKGKKILLLIDEYDNFANNIMVRDKTLYEELVHGDGYIKTLYKGIKEGTAAGAISRIFVTGVSPIMLDDITSGANIFTMYANDRDLNCMLGINDSELEEIVNYYQLGEIVDRDELMDLLKGYCNGYLFNEELEETVYNTDMVLYIVKNLIQQRAYPKKLVDDNVKTDYTKLRKITENFISREEMMAIVETEKTKPLEIKERFNLESLYKGDERSVNLRSLLYYMGMLTIDHVDANAVVLKIPNYAIKALYWDYMNRAYEVEDSASYDELKSAMKKMRTEADIEDIMNIYIKVVNRMSNRDLLHFNEASCKSI
;
A
#
# COMPACT_ATOMS: atom_id res chain seq x y z
N ILE A 1 1.34 -28.98 -10.06
CA ILE A 1 1.70 -28.11 -8.90
C ILE A 1 0.81 -26.86 -8.91
N THR A 2 0.47 -26.28 -10.06
CA THR A 2 -0.32 -25.04 -10.20
C THR A 2 -1.79 -25.20 -9.73
N ASN A 3 -2.41 -26.34 -9.90
CA ASN A 3 -3.81 -26.57 -9.52
C ASN A 3 -4.07 -26.68 -8.00
N GLN A 4 -3.06 -26.98 -7.17
CA GLN A 4 -3.27 -27.09 -5.72
C GLN A 4 -3.40 -25.72 -5.06
N GLY A 5 -2.60 -24.73 -5.48
CA GLY A 5 -2.67 -23.37 -4.92
C GLY A 5 -4.00 -22.66 -5.22
N GLY A 6 -4.54 -22.80 -6.41
CA GLY A 6 -5.83 -22.23 -6.79
C GLY A 6 -7.00 -22.80 -5.98
N ASN A 7 -7.02 -24.11 -5.77
CA ASN A 7 -8.04 -24.77 -4.96
C ASN A 7 -7.98 -24.37 -3.47
N GLU A 8 -6.80 -24.12 -2.91
CA GLU A 8 -6.66 -23.62 -1.54
C GLU A 8 -7.22 -22.22 -1.37
N ILE A 9 -6.95 -21.33 -2.32
CA ILE A 9 -7.48 -19.97 -2.32
C ILE A 9 -9.01 -19.98 -2.44
N ILE A 10 -9.55 -20.72 -3.38
CA ILE A 10 -10.99 -20.87 -3.56
C ILE A 10 -11.63 -21.39 -2.27
N ARG A 11 -11.07 -22.43 -1.64
CA ARG A 11 -11.56 -22.97 -0.37
C ARG A 11 -11.49 -21.95 0.76
N SER A 12 -10.43 -21.14 0.81
CA SER A 12 -10.30 -20.06 1.81
C SER A 12 -11.40 -19.03 1.66
N ILE A 13 -11.67 -18.58 0.44
CA ILE A 13 -12.75 -17.63 0.14
C ILE A 13 -14.12 -18.26 0.44
N ASP A 14 -14.32 -19.51 0.06
CA ASP A 14 -15.54 -20.25 0.39
C ASP A 14 -15.81 -20.30 1.90
N ASN A 15 -14.78 -20.60 2.68
CA ASN A 15 -14.88 -20.66 4.14
C ASN A 15 -15.16 -19.29 4.76
N ILE A 16 -14.50 -18.25 4.30
CA ILE A 16 -14.70 -16.89 4.82
C ILE A 16 -16.13 -16.44 4.54
N VAL A 17 -16.55 -16.47 3.29
CA VAL A 17 -17.88 -15.97 2.90
C VAL A 17 -19.01 -16.81 3.53
N SER A 18 -18.90 -18.15 3.53
CA SER A 18 -19.93 -19.00 4.13
C SER A 18 -20.01 -18.79 5.65
N SER A 19 -18.88 -18.61 6.33
CA SER A 19 -18.84 -18.30 7.77
C SER A 19 -19.50 -16.96 8.09
N GLU A 20 -19.23 -15.91 7.30
CA GLU A 20 -19.87 -14.60 7.52
C GLU A 20 -21.37 -14.63 7.26
N VAL A 21 -21.81 -15.39 6.23
CA VAL A 21 -23.23 -15.62 5.98
C VAL A 21 -23.88 -16.37 7.15
N GLU A 22 -23.26 -17.46 7.65
CA GLU A 22 -23.76 -18.18 8.83
C GLU A 22 -23.87 -17.28 10.06
N LYS A 23 -22.84 -16.45 10.34
CA LYS A 23 -22.88 -15.48 11.44
C LYS A 23 -24.02 -14.48 11.27
N CYS A 24 -24.26 -14.00 10.05
CA CYS A 24 -25.35 -13.09 9.75
C CYS A 24 -26.72 -13.74 10.02
N LEU A 25 -26.94 -14.98 9.57
CA LEU A 25 -28.17 -15.73 9.82
C LEU A 25 -28.41 -15.95 11.31
N LEU A 26 -27.39 -16.35 12.06
CA LEU A 26 -27.45 -16.56 13.51
C LEU A 26 -27.66 -15.27 14.31
N LYS A 27 -27.11 -14.16 13.83
CA LYS A 27 -27.25 -12.85 14.48
C LYS A 27 -28.65 -12.27 14.38
N TYR A 28 -29.38 -12.63 13.34
CA TYR A 28 -30.71 -12.09 13.02
C TYR A 28 -31.77 -13.17 12.85
N PRO A 29 -32.00 -14.06 13.88
CA PRO A 29 -32.95 -15.19 13.79
C PRO A 29 -34.37 -14.71 13.49
N ASP A 30 -34.79 -13.58 14.07
CA ASP A 30 -36.13 -13.00 13.85
C ASP A 30 -36.38 -12.59 12.38
N ILE A 31 -35.28 -12.36 11.61
CA ILE A 31 -35.37 -12.00 10.19
C ILE A 31 -35.33 -13.27 9.32
N PHE A 32 -34.51 -14.24 9.70
CA PHE A 32 -34.21 -15.40 8.87
C PHE A 32 -34.85 -16.70 9.33
N ASP A 33 -35.79 -16.66 10.33
CA ASP A 33 -36.60 -17.82 10.80
C ASP A 33 -35.72 -19.00 11.25
N ASP A 34 -34.61 -18.77 11.94
CA ASP A 34 -33.63 -19.79 12.40
C ASP A 34 -33.12 -20.73 11.27
N ILE A 35 -33.07 -20.23 10.05
CA ILE A 35 -32.56 -20.98 8.91
C ILE A 35 -31.05 -21.03 8.94
N ASN A 36 -30.48 -22.21 8.74
CA ASN A 36 -29.06 -22.45 8.59
C ASN A 36 -28.64 -22.58 7.13
N LEU A 37 -27.40 -22.19 6.83
CA LEU A 37 -26.82 -22.46 5.53
C LEU A 37 -26.66 -23.99 5.35
N PRO A 38 -27.15 -24.61 4.22
CA PRO A 38 -27.00 -26.03 3.99
C PRO A 38 -25.52 -26.45 4.00
N SER A 39 -25.20 -27.51 4.77
CA SER A 39 -23.82 -27.99 4.99
C SER A 39 -23.10 -28.47 3.73
N GLU A 40 -23.82 -28.91 2.74
CA GLU A 40 -23.33 -29.45 1.47
C GLU A 40 -22.94 -28.37 0.44
N ASN A 41 -23.33 -27.13 0.65
CA ASN A 41 -23.12 -26.00 -0.28
C ASN A 41 -22.42 -24.82 0.36
N ARG A 42 -21.16 -25.00 0.76
CA ARG A 42 -20.31 -23.94 1.35
C ARG A 42 -19.51 -23.16 0.31
N LYS A 43 -19.94 -23.10 -0.93
CA LYS A 43 -19.32 -22.20 -1.92
C LYS A 43 -19.74 -20.76 -1.66
N ALA A 44 -18.80 -19.83 -1.73
CA ALA A 44 -19.07 -18.40 -1.49
C ALA A 44 -20.20 -17.86 -2.38
N THR A 45 -20.23 -18.25 -3.64
CA THR A 45 -21.27 -17.84 -4.60
C THR A 45 -22.66 -18.33 -4.18
N TYR A 46 -22.77 -19.55 -3.66
CA TYR A 46 -24.02 -20.10 -3.18
C TYR A 46 -24.45 -19.47 -1.85
N ALA A 47 -23.53 -19.35 -0.89
CA ALA A 47 -23.81 -18.76 0.41
C ALA A 47 -24.32 -17.31 0.28
N LEU A 48 -23.65 -16.52 -0.56
CA LEU A 48 -24.05 -15.14 -0.82
C LEU A 48 -25.43 -15.08 -1.50
N LYS A 49 -25.63 -15.90 -2.54
CA LYS A 49 -26.94 -15.98 -3.22
C LYS A 49 -28.04 -16.37 -2.24
N PHE A 50 -27.80 -17.37 -1.40
CA PHE A 50 -28.76 -17.80 -0.39
C PHE A 50 -29.18 -16.66 0.55
N LEU A 51 -28.20 -15.87 1.05
CA LEU A 51 -28.50 -14.72 1.89
C LEU A 51 -29.27 -13.63 1.14
N VAL A 52 -28.88 -13.33 -0.11
CA VAL A 52 -29.56 -12.35 -0.97
C VAL A 52 -31.01 -12.75 -1.22
N ASP A 53 -31.26 -13.99 -1.63
CA ASP A 53 -32.62 -14.51 -1.91
C ASP A 53 -33.49 -14.42 -0.63
N ARG A 54 -32.93 -14.74 0.54
CA ARG A 54 -33.66 -14.65 1.82
C ARG A 54 -33.97 -13.21 2.22
N ALA A 55 -33.01 -12.32 2.07
CA ALA A 55 -33.22 -10.90 2.36
C ALA A 55 -34.30 -10.32 1.44
N GLU A 56 -34.31 -10.68 0.16
CA GLU A 56 -35.32 -10.25 -0.80
C GLU A 56 -36.74 -10.73 -0.39
N ILE A 57 -36.90 -12.03 -0.10
CA ILE A 57 -38.19 -12.63 0.36
C ILE A 57 -38.70 -11.91 1.62
N LYS A 58 -37.83 -11.54 2.53
CA LYS A 58 -38.17 -10.85 3.78
C LYS A 58 -38.25 -9.32 3.65
N GLY A 59 -38.07 -8.77 2.45
CA GLY A 59 -38.08 -7.31 2.20
C GLY A 59 -36.97 -6.57 2.96
N LYS A 60 -35.87 -7.26 3.27
CA LYS A 60 -34.72 -6.69 3.97
C LYS A 60 -33.62 -6.26 2.99
N LYS A 61 -32.79 -5.32 3.43
CA LYS A 61 -31.67 -4.83 2.64
C LYS A 61 -30.35 -5.20 3.28
N ILE A 62 -29.39 -5.61 2.44
CA ILE A 62 -28.03 -5.94 2.86
C ILE A 62 -27.14 -4.73 2.61
N LEU A 63 -26.34 -4.35 3.61
CA LEU A 63 -25.14 -3.56 3.47
C LEU A 63 -23.96 -4.55 3.40
N LEU A 64 -23.28 -4.61 2.26
CA LEU A 64 -22.15 -5.50 2.07
C LEU A 64 -20.85 -4.73 2.32
N LEU A 65 -20.04 -5.19 3.27
CA LEU A 65 -18.73 -4.64 3.60
C LEU A 65 -17.67 -5.66 3.19
N ILE A 66 -16.73 -5.26 2.35
CA ILE A 66 -15.61 -6.10 1.88
C ILE A 66 -14.32 -5.38 2.22
N ASP A 67 -13.59 -5.93 3.19
CA ASP A 67 -12.30 -5.41 3.59
C ASP A 67 -11.17 -6.20 2.90
N GLU A 68 -10.08 -5.51 2.53
CA GLU A 68 -8.91 -6.10 1.86
C GLU A 68 -9.29 -6.94 0.62
N TYR A 69 -10.17 -6.41 -0.24
CA TYR A 69 -10.69 -7.13 -1.41
C TYR A 69 -9.60 -7.69 -2.34
N ASP A 70 -8.42 -7.09 -2.33
CA ASP A 70 -7.29 -7.37 -3.21
C ASP A 70 -6.16 -8.18 -2.51
N ASN A 71 -6.27 -8.51 -1.24
CA ASN A 71 -5.21 -9.17 -0.47
C ASN A 71 -4.76 -10.51 -1.10
N PHE A 72 -5.71 -11.34 -1.56
CA PHE A 72 -5.36 -12.58 -2.25
C PHE A 72 -4.68 -12.31 -3.59
N ALA A 73 -5.15 -11.32 -4.35
CA ALA A 73 -4.62 -10.94 -5.65
C ALA A 73 -3.18 -10.46 -5.55
N ASN A 74 -2.89 -9.59 -4.59
CA ASN A 74 -1.55 -9.07 -4.32
C ASN A 74 -0.55 -10.19 -3.99
N ASN A 75 -0.99 -11.25 -3.32
CA ASN A 75 -0.16 -12.41 -2.99
C ASN A 75 0.10 -13.33 -4.19
N ILE A 76 -0.91 -13.53 -5.07
CA ILE A 76 -0.79 -14.44 -6.20
C ILE A 76 -0.10 -13.78 -7.38
N MET A 77 -0.44 -12.53 -7.66
CA MET A 77 0.06 -11.75 -8.80
C MET A 77 1.60 -11.76 -8.89
N VAL A 78 2.27 -11.76 -7.73
CA VAL A 78 3.72 -11.81 -7.61
C VAL A 78 4.28 -13.21 -7.86
N ARG A 79 3.54 -14.27 -7.54
CA ARG A 79 4.02 -15.65 -7.51
C ARG A 79 3.62 -16.46 -8.73
N ASP A 80 2.41 -16.25 -9.23
CA ASP A 80 1.81 -17.03 -10.30
C ASP A 80 0.79 -16.20 -11.08
N LYS A 81 1.27 -15.50 -12.11
CA LYS A 81 0.43 -14.70 -12.99
C LYS A 81 -0.68 -15.52 -13.66
N THR A 82 -0.38 -16.75 -14.07
CA THR A 82 -1.34 -17.62 -14.74
C THR A 82 -2.51 -17.95 -13.81
N LEU A 83 -2.21 -18.27 -12.56
CA LEU A 83 -3.24 -18.52 -11.55
C LEU A 83 -4.09 -17.27 -11.26
N TYR A 84 -3.47 -16.09 -11.22
CA TYR A 84 -4.20 -14.82 -11.08
C TYR A 84 -5.20 -14.66 -12.24
N GLU A 85 -4.75 -14.84 -13.48
CA GLU A 85 -5.58 -14.72 -14.67
C GLU A 85 -6.74 -15.75 -14.66
N GLU A 86 -6.49 -17.01 -14.27
CA GLU A 86 -7.51 -18.06 -14.15
C GLU A 86 -8.59 -17.69 -13.11
N LEU A 87 -8.26 -17.03 -12.01
CA LEU A 87 -9.20 -16.67 -10.96
C LEU A 87 -10.02 -15.43 -11.27
N VAL A 88 -9.44 -14.48 -12.00
CA VAL A 88 -9.99 -13.12 -12.16
C VAL A 88 -10.58 -12.88 -13.55
N HIS A 89 -10.08 -13.57 -14.60
CA HIS A 89 -10.53 -13.38 -15.97
C HIS A 89 -11.57 -14.45 -16.41
N GLY A 90 -12.27 -14.18 -17.51
CA GLY A 90 -13.22 -15.10 -18.11
C GLY A 90 -14.34 -15.49 -17.14
N ASP A 91 -14.51 -16.80 -16.92
CA ASP A 91 -15.42 -17.39 -15.94
C ASP A 91 -14.71 -17.72 -14.61
N GLY A 92 -13.65 -16.99 -14.30
CA GLY A 92 -12.86 -17.15 -13.09
C GLY A 92 -13.72 -17.06 -11.83
N TYR A 93 -13.29 -17.76 -10.78
CA TYR A 93 -14.06 -17.89 -9.55
C TYR A 93 -14.40 -16.55 -8.90
N ILE A 94 -13.44 -15.64 -8.83
CA ILE A 94 -13.61 -14.30 -8.25
C ILE A 94 -14.57 -13.47 -9.08
N LYS A 95 -14.41 -13.46 -10.40
CA LYS A 95 -15.32 -12.76 -11.29
C LYS A 95 -16.75 -13.24 -11.16
N THR A 96 -16.95 -14.55 -11.01
CA THR A 96 -18.28 -15.16 -10.79
C THR A 96 -18.87 -14.71 -9.44
N LEU A 97 -18.06 -14.60 -8.37
CA LEU A 97 -18.50 -14.10 -7.08
C LEU A 97 -18.98 -12.62 -7.19
N TYR A 98 -18.18 -11.76 -7.82
CA TYR A 98 -18.55 -10.34 -8.00
C TYR A 98 -19.75 -10.18 -8.95
N LYS A 99 -19.94 -11.06 -9.93
CA LYS A 99 -21.15 -11.09 -10.74
C LYS A 99 -22.38 -11.39 -9.89
N GLY A 100 -22.31 -12.31 -8.94
CA GLY A 100 -23.39 -12.58 -7.97
C GLY A 100 -23.69 -11.36 -7.09
N ILE A 101 -22.67 -10.61 -6.64
CA ILE A 101 -22.85 -9.36 -5.92
C ILE A 101 -23.60 -8.32 -6.76
N LYS A 102 -23.23 -8.16 -8.04
CA LYS A 102 -23.89 -7.26 -8.97
C LYS A 102 -25.35 -7.66 -9.20
N GLU A 103 -25.65 -8.94 -9.37
CA GLU A 103 -27.01 -9.45 -9.52
C GLU A 103 -27.84 -9.12 -8.27
N GLY A 104 -27.30 -9.32 -7.06
CA GLY A 104 -27.93 -8.94 -5.79
C GLY A 104 -28.20 -7.44 -5.65
N THR A 105 -27.32 -6.60 -6.21
CA THR A 105 -27.51 -5.15 -6.26
C THR A 105 -28.62 -4.78 -7.26
N ALA A 106 -28.62 -5.38 -8.45
CA ALA A 106 -29.63 -5.15 -9.47
C ALA A 106 -31.04 -5.59 -9.00
N ALA A 107 -31.15 -6.68 -8.25
CA ALA A 107 -32.38 -7.13 -7.59
C ALA A 107 -32.79 -6.20 -6.42
N GLY A 108 -31.89 -5.31 -5.99
CA GLY A 108 -32.12 -4.38 -4.90
C GLY A 108 -32.07 -4.98 -3.50
N ALA A 109 -31.71 -6.24 -3.34
CA ALA A 109 -31.47 -6.87 -2.05
C ALA A 109 -30.17 -6.36 -1.40
N ILE A 110 -29.09 -6.24 -2.16
CA ILE A 110 -27.89 -5.51 -1.73
C ILE A 110 -28.11 -4.03 -2.02
N SER A 111 -28.30 -3.24 -0.97
CA SER A 111 -28.63 -1.82 -1.09
C SER A 111 -27.41 -0.93 -1.22
N ARG A 112 -26.31 -1.33 -0.58
CA ARG A 112 -25.03 -0.60 -0.59
C ARG A 112 -23.87 -1.60 -0.47
N ILE A 113 -22.76 -1.25 -1.10
CA ILE A 113 -21.50 -1.99 -1.00
C ILE A 113 -20.44 -0.98 -0.59
N PHE A 114 -19.62 -1.32 0.39
CA PHE A 114 -18.41 -0.59 0.74
C PHE A 114 -17.22 -1.54 0.66
N VAL A 115 -16.20 -1.14 -0.08
CA VAL A 115 -15.03 -1.98 -0.37
C VAL A 115 -13.77 -1.23 -0.01
N THR A 116 -12.88 -1.87 0.73
CA THR A 116 -11.54 -1.35 1.03
C THR A 116 -10.48 -2.27 0.44
N GLY A 117 -9.33 -1.70 0.10
CA GLY A 117 -8.18 -2.42 -0.43
C GLY A 117 -7.02 -1.47 -0.71
N VAL A 118 -5.87 -2.03 -1.07
CA VAL A 118 -4.63 -1.27 -1.29
C VAL A 118 -4.43 -0.93 -2.77
N SER A 119 -4.80 -1.83 -3.69
CA SER A 119 -4.49 -1.71 -5.12
C SER A 119 -5.75 -1.77 -5.99
N PRO A 120 -5.92 -0.86 -6.95
CA PRO A 120 -7.06 -0.88 -7.87
C PRO A 120 -6.95 -1.93 -8.99
N ILE A 121 -5.82 -2.65 -9.13
CA ILE A 121 -5.54 -3.56 -10.24
C ILE A 121 -6.66 -4.57 -10.44
N MET A 122 -7.08 -5.24 -9.38
CA MET A 122 -8.09 -6.28 -9.47
C MET A 122 -9.48 -5.73 -9.79
N LEU A 123 -9.78 -4.48 -9.42
CA LEU A 123 -11.10 -3.89 -9.69
C LEU A 123 -11.40 -3.80 -11.18
N ASP A 124 -10.43 -3.42 -12.00
CA ASP A 124 -10.62 -3.35 -13.45
C ASP A 124 -10.87 -4.73 -14.05
N ASP A 125 -10.13 -5.74 -13.61
CA ASP A 125 -10.25 -7.12 -14.09
C ASP A 125 -11.60 -7.76 -13.73
N ILE A 126 -12.12 -7.54 -12.51
CA ILE A 126 -13.40 -8.10 -12.06
C ILE A 126 -14.61 -7.29 -12.54
N THR A 127 -14.47 -5.99 -12.72
CA THR A 127 -15.58 -5.11 -13.10
C THR A 127 -15.74 -4.96 -14.61
N SER A 128 -14.97 -5.66 -15.44
CA SER A 128 -15.03 -5.55 -16.89
C SER A 128 -16.49 -5.62 -17.40
N GLY A 129 -17.05 -4.46 -17.74
CA GLY A 129 -18.44 -4.29 -18.17
C GLY A 129 -19.47 -3.96 -17.09
N ALA A 130 -19.08 -3.76 -15.83
CA ALA A 130 -20.00 -3.38 -14.77
C ALA A 130 -19.42 -2.33 -13.83
N ASN A 131 -19.78 -1.10 -14.07
CA ASN A 131 -19.41 0.03 -13.23
C ASN A 131 -20.32 0.08 -11.98
N ILE A 132 -20.07 -0.82 -11.00
CA ILE A 132 -20.86 -0.87 -9.75
C ILE A 132 -20.17 -0.14 -8.59
N PHE A 133 -18.89 0.24 -8.77
CA PHE A 133 -18.12 0.94 -7.75
C PHE A 133 -17.79 2.36 -8.18
N THR A 134 -17.94 3.30 -7.25
CA THR A 134 -17.39 4.65 -7.32
C THR A 134 -16.10 4.66 -6.52
N MET A 135 -15.02 5.17 -7.12
CA MET A 135 -13.74 5.34 -6.43
C MET A 135 -13.79 6.62 -5.59
N TYR A 136 -13.43 6.48 -4.32
CA TYR A 136 -13.36 7.59 -3.37
C TYR A 136 -11.94 7.84 -2.86
N ALA A 137 -10.95 7.15 -3.41
CA ALA A 137 -9.57 7.25 -2.96
C ALA A 137 -8.98 8.68 -3.09
N ASN A 138 -9.45 9.43 -4.09
CA ASN A 138 -8.99 10.79 -4.38
C ASN A 138 -10.10 11.83 -4.11
N ASP A 139 -11.15 11.47 -3.37
CA ASP A 139 -12.25 12.38 -3.07
C ASP A 139 -11.79 13.47 -2.09
N ARG A 140 -12.14 14.72 -2.41
CA ARG A 140 -11.74 15.90 -1.64
C ARG A 140 -12.23 15.84 -0.18
N ASP A 141 -13.49 15.47 0.01
CA ASP A 141 -14.11 15.45 1.32
C ASP A 141 -13.60 14.32 2.21
N LEU A 142 -12.88 13.34 1.62
CA LEU A 142 -12.33 12.17 2.30
C LEU A 142 -10.80 12.22 2.45
N ASN A 143 -10.15 13.30 2.08
CA ASN A 143 -8.68 13.43 2.15
C ASN A 143 -8.12 13.12 3.56
N CYS A 144 -8.82 13.57 4.61
CA CYS A 144 -8.41 13.35 6.00
C CYS A 144 -9.21 12.22 6.70
N MET A 145 -9.99 11.42 5.95
CA MET A 145 -10.80 10.35 6.54
C MET A 145 -9.94 9.24 7.15
N LEU A 146 -8.81 8.92 6.52
CA LEU A 146 -7.84 7.93 6.98
C LEU A 146 -6.50 8.63 7.18
N GLY A 147 -5.90 8.43 8.35
CA GLY A 147 -4.70 9.12 8.77
C GLY A 147 -4.97 9.98 10.00
N ILE A 148 -3.99 10.70 10.44
CA ILE A 148 -4.06 11.65 11.57
C ILE A 148 -3.69 13.02 11.01
N ASN A 149 -4.50 14.04 11.26
CA ASN A 149 -4.17 15.43 10.90
C ASN A 149 -3.38 16.14 12.01
N ASP A 150 -2.92 17.36 11.76
CA ASP A 150 -2.09 18.10 12.72
C ASP A 150 -2.81 18.34 14.05
N SER A 151 -4.12 18.67 14.03
CA SER A 151 -4.88 18.90 15.26
C SER A 151 -5.11 17.64 16.08
N GLU A 152 -5.38 16.52 15.43
CA GLU A 152 -5.53 15.21 16.09
C GLU A 152 -4.20 14.73 16.66
N LEU A 153 -3.09 14.97 15.95
CA LEU A 153 -1.76 14.68 16.49
C LEU A 153 -1.47 15.49 17.75
N GLU A 154 -1.79 16.78 17.76
CA GLU A 154 -1.64 17.62 18.95
C GLU A 154 -2.49 17.11 20.12
N GLU A 155 -3.72 16.68 19.86
CA GLU A 155 -4.58 16.08 20.88
C GLU A 155 -3.97 14.80 21.46
N ILE A 156 -3.40 13.92 20.62
CA ILE A 156 -2.71 12.70 21.05
C ILE A 156 -1.50 13.05 21.94
N VAL A 157 -0.65 13.98 21.50
CA VAL A 157 0.55 14.40 22.24
C VAL A 157 0.19 14.99 23.60
N ASN A 158 -0.86 15.82 23.65
CA ASN A 158 -1.34 16.44 24.89
C ASN A 158 -2.02 15.41 25.82
N TYR A 159 -2.89 14.54 25.28
CA TYR A 159 -3.61 13.53 26.06
C TYR A 159 -2.66 12.56 26.79
N TYR A 160 -1.61 12.12 26.13
CA TYR A 160 -0.61 11.23 26.71
C TYR A 160 0.55 11.98 27.41
N GLN A 161 0.49 13.32 27.49
CA GLN A 161 1.50 14.16 28.15
C GLN A 161 2.93 13.84 27.65
N LEU A 162 3.09 13.65 26.34
CA LEU A 162 4.36 13.20 25.76
C LEU A 162 5.48 14.25 25.91
N GLY A 163 5.14 15.52 26.03
CA GLY A 163 6.08 16.61 26.33
C GLY A 163 6.76 16.50 27.72
N GLU A 164 6.24 15.67 28.63
CA GLU A 164 6.91 15.36 29.91
C GLU A 164 7.94 14.22 29.78
N ILE A 165 7.93 13.52 28.65
CA ILE A 165 8.81 12.38 28.38
C ILE A 165 10.01 12.80 27.52
N VAL A 166 9.73 13.60 26.47
CA VAL A 166 10.71 14.10 25.49
C VAL A 166 10.41 15.55 25.17
N ASP A 167 11.36 16.25 24.56
CA ASP A 167 11.11 17.60 24.05
C ASP A 167 9.96 17.58 23.04
N ARG A 168 8.97 18.46 23.25
CA ARG A 168 7.75 18.49 22.44
C ARG A 168 8.02 18.91 21.01
N ASP A 169 8.85 19.93 20.80
CA ASP A 169 9.12 20.47 19.47
C ASP A 169 9.95 19.46 18.66
N GLU A 170 10.93 18.80 19.28
CA GLU A 170 11.69 17.70 18.68
C GLU A 170 10.77 16.54 18.29
N LEU A 171 9.81 16.17 19.14
CA LEU A 171 8.84 15.11 18.84
C LEU A 171 7.96 15.47 17.65
N MET A 172 7.43 16.70 17.60
CA MET A 172 6.57 17.14 16.50
C MET A 172 7.35 17.18 15.18
N ASP A 173 8.58 17.67 15.17
CA ASP A 173 9.45 17.68 13.99
C ASP A 173 9.78 16.26 13.52
N LEU A 174 10.07 15.35 14.46
CA LEU A 174 10.31 13.94 14.15
C LEU A 174 9.08 13.29 13.52
N LEU A 175 7.90 13.43 14.14
CA LEU A 175 6.67 12.88 13.63
C LEU A 175 6.32 13.46 12.25
N LYS A 176 6.48 14.76 12.06
CA LYS A 176 6.28 15.44 10.78
C LYS A 176 7.22 14.90 9.70
N GLY A 177 8.49 14.74 9.98
CA GLY A 177 9.47 14.25 9.01
C GLY A 177 9.31 12.77 8.65
N TYR A 178 8.91 11.93 9.62
CA TYR A 178 8.85 10.47 9.43
C TYR A 178 7.47 9.92 9.10
N CYS A 179 6.39 10.56 9.57
CA CYS A 179 5.04 9.99 9.50
C CYS A 179 4.07 10.78 8.62
N ASN A 180 4.31 12.07 8.40
CA ASN A 180 3.44 12.96 7.62
C ASN A 180 3.68 12.83 6.11
N GLY A 181 3.00 13.67 5.34
CA GLY A 181 3.25 13.93 3.93
C GLY A 181 2.27 13.27 2.97
N TYR A 182 1.28 12.52 3.45
CA TYR A 182 0.28 11.90 2.58
C TYR A 182 -0.83 12.87 2.20
N LEU A 183 -1.00 13.08 0.90
CA LEU A 183 -2.03 13.91 0.30
C LEU A 183 -2.79 13.09 -0.75
N PHE A 184 -4.13 13.02 -0.63
CA PHE A 184 -4.97 12.17 -1.47
C PHE A 184 -5.80 12.95 -2.48
N ASN A 185 -5.90 14.27 -2.34
CA ASN A 185 -6.61 15.10 -3.31
C ASN A 185 -5.75 16.27 -3.78
N GLU A 186 -5.70 16.50 -5.08
CA GLU A 186 -4.82 17.47 -5.74
C GLU A 186 -5.25 18.94 -5.55
N GLU A 187 -6.47 19.18 -5.10
CA GLU A 187 -6.99 20.53 -4.83
C GLU A 187 -6.68 21.00 -3.39
N LEU A 188 -6.12 20.11 -2.56
CA LEU A 188 -5.84 20.38 -1.15
C LEU A 188 -4.33 20.49 -0.89
N GLU A 189 -4.01 21.08 0.25
CA GLU A 189 -2.63 21.20 0.76
C GLU A 189 -2.46 20.45 2.10
N GLU A 190 -3.56 20.11 2.76
CA GLU A 190 -3.55 19.43 4.07
C GLU A 190 -3.12 17.98 3.91
N THR A 191 -1.98 17.65 4.49
CA THR A 191 -1.43 16.30 4.54
C THR A 191 -1.80 15.58 5.82
N VAL A 192 -1.82 14.25 5.79
CA VAL A 192 -2.06 13.42 6.97
C VAL A 192 -0.84 12.57 7.32
N TYR A 193 -0.75 12.20 8.60
CA TYR A 193 0.24 11.30 9.16
C TYR A 193 -0.23 9.84 9.01
N ASN A 194 0.71 8.95 8.75
CA ASN A 194 0.45 7.52 8.81
C ASN A 194 0.15 7.09 10.24
N THR A 195 -1.06 6.60 10.47
CA THR A 195 -1.60 6.25 11.78
C THR A 195 -0.74 5.20 12.48
N ASP A 196 -0.35 4.13 11.80
CA ASP A 196 0.42 3.03 12.39
C ASP A 196 1.80 3.50 12.86
N MET A 197 2.45 4.35 12.07
CA MET A 197 3.77 4.91 12.43
C MET A 197 3.68 5.85 13.63
N VAL A 198 2.66 6.72 13.66
CA VAL A 198 2.43 7.61 14.82
C VAL A 198 2.16 6.78 16.06
N LEU A 199 1.22 5.85 16.00
CA LEU A 199 0.85 5.01 17.15
C LEU A 199 2.01 4.14 17.65
N TYR A 200 2.86 3.65 16.75
CA TYR A 200 4.06 2.91 17.12
C TYR A 200 5.02 3.77 17.94
N ILE A 201 5.33 5.00 17.49
CA ILE A 201 6.23 5.91 18.23
C ILE A 201 5.61 6.31 19.56
N VAL A 202 4.34 6.71 19.57
CA VAL A 202 3.60 7.10 20.79
C VAL A 202 3.57 5.96 21.81
N LYS A 203 3.25 4.74 21.39
CA LYS A 203 3.25 3.55 22.24
C LYS A 203 4.62 3.31 22.89
N ASN A 204 5.71 3.43 22.14
CA ASN A 204 7.05 3.27 22.68
C ASN A 204 7.39 4.36 23.70
N LEU A 205 7.05 5.61 23.43
CA LEU A 205 7.25 6.72 24.37
C LEU A 205 6.49 6.48 25.69
N ILE A 206 5.25 6.03 25.61
CA ILE A 206 4.45 5.74 26.81
C ILE A 206 5.04 4.57 27.61
N GLN A 207 5.41 3.47 26.94
CA GLN A 207 5.84 2.24 27.60
C GLN A 207 7.30 2.27 28.07
N GLN A 208 8.19 2.84 27.27
CA GLN A 208 9.64 2.79 27.49
C GLN A 208 10.23 4.12 27.95
N ARG A 209 9.45 5.20 27.94
CA ARG A 209 9.89 6.57 28.23
C ARG A 209 11.05 7.01 27.36
N ALA A 210 11.14 6.47 26.13
CA ALA A 210 12.19 6.74 25.16
C ALA A 210 11.71 6.49 23.72
N TYR A 211 12.35 7.08 22.75
CA TYR A 211 12.13 6.78 21.34
C TYR A 211 12.46 5.31 21.02
N PRO A 212 11.73 4.69 20.09
CA PRO A 212 12.07 3.35 19.62
C PRO A 212 13.45 3.36 18.96
N LYS A 213 14.22 2.27 19.13
CA LYS A 213 15.54 2.12 18.49
C LYS A 213 15.47 2.18 16.95
N LYS A 214 14.36 1.73 16.39
CA LYS A 214 14.02 1.85 14.97
C LYS A 214 12.74 2.67 14.88
N LEU A 215 12.73 3.73 14.10
CA LEU A 215 11.58 4.62 13.94
C LEU A 215 10.46 4.03 13.07
N VAL A 216 10.74 2.97 12.32
CA VAL A 216 9.75 2.24 11.51
C VAL A 216 9.52 0.87 12.13
N ASP A 217 8.28 0.57 12.47
CA ASP A 217 7.87 -0.74 13.02
C ASP A 217 8.17 -1.88 12.03
N ASP A 218 8.51 -3.05 12.57
CA ASP A 218 8.75 -4.24 11.75
C ASP A 218 7.45 -4.75 11.08
N ASN A 219 6.26 -4.45 11.60
CA ASN A 219 4.98 -4.72 10.93
C ASN A 219 4.80 -3.83 9.70
N VAL A 220 4.99 -2.53 9.85
CA VAL A 220 5.00 -1.57 8.74
C VAL A 220 6.03 -2.02 7.69
N LYS A 221 7.24 -2.41 8.11
CA LYS A 221 8.25 -2.97 7.20
C LYS A 221 7.81 -4.24 6.48
N THR A 222 7.05 -5.10 7.16
CA THR A 222 6.54 -6.33 6.56
C THR A 222 5.53 -6.04 5.46
N ASP A 223 4.62 -5.08 5.67
CA ASP A 223 3.65 -4.68 4.67
C ASP A 223 4.34 -4.00 3.49
N TYR A 224 5.26 -3.08 3.73
CA TYR A 224 6.09 -2.53 2.66
C TYR A 224 7.00 -3.57 1.98
N THR A 225 7.40 -4.64 2.66
CA THR A 225 8.13 -5.75 2.04
C THR A 225 7.26 -6.55 1.07
N LYS A 226 5.97 -6.72 1.37
CA LYS A 226 4.99 -7.31 0.42
C LYS A 226 4.82 -6.39 -0.79
N LEU A 227 4.59 -5.12 -0.53
CA LEU A 227 4.47 -4.08 -1.57
C LEU A 227 5.73 -4.00 -2.44
N ARG A 228 6.91 -4.07 -1.83
CA ARG A 228 8.20 -4.13 -2.53
C ARG A 228 8.25 -5.30 -3.52
N LYS A 229 7.85 -6.50 -3.10
CA LYS A 229 7.83 -7.68 -4.00
C LYS A 229 6.92 -7.47 -5.21
N ILE A 230 5.83 -6.72 -5.04
CA ILE A 230 4.95 -6.36 -6.14
C ILE A 230 5.68 -5.39 -7.08
N THR A 231 6.30 -4.33 -6.54
CA THR A 231 7.00 -3.33 -7.34
C THR A 231 8.26 -3.88 -8.03
N GLU A 232 9.01 -4.78 -7.39
CA GLU A 232 10.18 -5.45 -7.99
C GLU A 232 9.87 -6.17 -9.30
N ASN A 233 8.63 -6.62 -9.50
CA ASN A 233 8.22 -7.26 -10.74
C ASN A 233 7.87 -6.27 -11.86
N PHE A 234 7.58 -5.03 -11.50
CA PHE A 234 7.04 -4.04 -12.45
C PHE A 234 7.95 -2.84 -12.69
N ILE A 235 8.84 -2.50 -11.75
CA ILE A 235 9.73 -1.34 -11.87
C ILE A 235 11.16 -1.76 -12.13
N SER A 236 11.79 -1.16 -13.13
CA SER A 236 13.22 -1.37 -13.37
C SER A 236 14.06 -0.61 -12.34
N ARG A 237 15.32 -1.04 -12.20
CA ARG A 237 16.28 -0.37 -11.32
C ARG A 237 16.47 1.10 -11.71
N GLU A 238 16.57 1.39 -13.00
CA GLU A 238 16.77 2.73 -13.54
C GLU A 238 15.54 3.62 -13.26
N GLU A 239 14.33 3.08 -13.37
CA GLU A 239 13.10 3.79 -13.02
C GLU A 239 13.03 4.10 -11.53
N MET A 240 13.46 3.16 -10.68
CA MET A 240 13.51 3.35 -9.24
C MET A 240 14.56 4.41 -8.85
N MET A 241 15.76 4.32 -9.45
CA MET A 241 16.82 5.33 -9.26
C MET A 241 16.34 6.72 -9.62
N ALA A 242 15.68 6.88 -10.77
CA ALA A 242 15.16 8.17 -11.19
C ALA A 242 14.17 8.77 -10.19
N ILE A 243 13.33 7.95 -9.54
CA ILE A 243 12.40 8.41 -8.49
C ILE A 243 13.18 8.84 -7.24
N VAL A 244 14.18 8.07 -6.82
CA VAL A 244 14.96 8.35 -5.60
C VAL A 244 15.85 9.59 -5.77
N GLU A 245 16.49 9.76 -6.92
CA GLU A 245 17.38 10.89 -7.22
C GLU A 245 16.62 12.21 -7.33
N THR A 246 15.49 12.21 -8.00
CA THR A 246 14.68 13.42 -8.19
C THR A 246 13.72 13.70 -7.04
N GLU A 247 13.42 12.68 -6.23
CA GLU A 247 12.37 12.66 -5.19
C GLU A 247 10.97 12.99 -5.72
N LYS A 248 10.83 13.25 -7.02
CA LYS A 248 9.60 13.64 -7.71
C LYS A 248 9.45 12.90 -9.03
N THR A 249 8.23 12.81 -9.50
CA THR A 249 7.93 12.27 -10.84
C THR A 249 7.81 13.39 -11.87
N LYS A 250 7.83 13.02 -13.14
CA LYS A 250 7.29 13.89 -14.18
C LYS A 250 5.78 14.03 -13.99
N PRO A 251 5.16 15.14 -14.43
CA PRO A 251 3.71 15.31 -14.36
C PRO A 251 2.98 14.14 -15.03
N LEU A 252 1.91 13.65 -14.40
CA LEU A 252 1.10 12.51 -14.85
C LEU A 252 -0.35 12.67 -14.40
N GLU A 253 -1.25 11.92 -15.04
CA GLU A 253 -2.61 11.71 -14.56
C GLU A 253 -2.64 10.45 -13.69
N ILE A 254 -3.09 10.54 -12.45
CA ILE A 254 -3.25 9.36 -11.59
C ILE A 254 -4.40 8.52 -12.17
N LYS A 255 -4.11 7.30 -12.58
CA LYS A 255 -5.13 6.39 -13.12
C LYS A 255 -5.87 5.71 -11.99
N GLU A 256 -7.18 5.88 -11.97
CA GLU A 256 -8.06 5.21 -10.99
C GLU A 256 -8.26 3.72 -11.31
N ARG A 257 -8.05 3.32 -12.55
CA ARG A 257 -8.25 1.95 -13.03
C ARG A 257 -7.16 1.55 -14.00
N PHE A 258 -6.57 0.44 -13.76
CA PHE A 258 -5.62 -0.24 -14.64
C PHE A 258 -5.55 -1.71 -14.24
N ASN A 259 -5.19 -2.57 -15.18
CA ASN A 259 -5.09 -4.01 -14.98
C ASN A 259 -3.63 -4.46 -14.89
N LEU A 260 -3.43 -5.73 -14.51
CA LEU A 260 -2.10 -6.30 -14.36
C LEU A 260 -1.29 -6.26 -15.65
N GLU A 261 -1.90 -6.50 -16.81
CA GLU A 261 -1.20 -6.53 -18.10
C GLU A 261 -0.60 -5.16 -18.44
N SER A 262 -1.31 -4.08 -18.13
CA SER A 262 -0.88 -2.69 -18.39
C SER A 262 0.33 -2.23 -17.56
N LEU A 263 0.71 -2.99 -16.52
CA LEU A 263 1.94 -2.77 -15.76
C LEU A 263 3.18 -3.40 -16.41
N TYR A 264 2.99 -4.40 -17.28
CA TYR A 264 4.11 -5.05 -17.97
C TYR A 264 4.44 -4.40 -19.30
N LYS A 265 3.45 -3.90 -20.02
CA LYS A 265 3.61 -3.39 -21.38
C LYS A 265 2.58 -2.31 -21.72
N GLY A 266 2.84 -1.60 -22.81
CA GLY A 266 1.99 -0.54 -23.35
C GLY A 266 2.52 0.87 -23.06
N ASP A 267 1.98 1.83 -23.78
CA ASP A 267 2.44 3.23 -23.74
C ASP A 267 2.17 3.89 -22.38
N GLU A 268 1.13 3.45 -21.66
CA GLU A 268 0.76 3.96 -20.33
C GLU A 268 1.42 3.22 -19.17
N ARG A 269 2.29 2.21 -19.42
CA ARG A 269 2.93 1.41 -18.37
C ARG A 269 3.55 2.26 -17.26
N SER A 270 4.29 3.29 -17.64
CA SER A 270 4.98 4.17 -16.69
C SER A 270 4.02 5.00 -15.84
N VAL A 271 2.87 5.40 -16.37
CA VAL A 271 1.81 6.13 -15.66
C VAL A 271 1.10 5.19 -14.70
N ASN A 272 0.72 4.00 -15.17
CA ASN A 272 0.05 2.97 -14.35
C ASN A 272 0.93 2.53 -13.17
N LEU A 273 2.24 2.37 -13.41
CA LEU A 273 3.20 2.03 -12.37
C LEU A 273 3.30 3.12 -11.28
N ARG A 274 3.37 4.40 -11.67
CA ARG A 274 3.40 5.51 -10.71
C ARG A 274 2.08 5.67 -9.97
N SER A 275 0.96 5.43 -10.65
CA SER A 275 -0.36 5.36 -10.02
C SER A 275 -0.42 4.23 -8.98
N LEU A 276 0.15 3.05 -9.30
CA LEU A 276 0.26 1.95 -8.35
C LEU A 276 1.08 2.35 -7.13
N LEU A 277 2.26 2.94 -7.32
CA LEU A 277 3.11 3.42 -6.20
C LEU A 277 2.39 4.45 -5.33
N TYR A 278 1.56 5.31 -5.93
CA TYR A 278 0.72 6.26 -5.21
C TYR A 278 -0.32 5.53 -4.33
N TYR A 279 -1.11 4.61 -4.88
CA TYR A 279 -2.08 3.83 -4.09
C TYR A 279 -1.44 2.99 -2.99
N MET A 280 -0.21 2.56 -3.18
CA MET A 280 0.57 1.82 -2.19
C MET A 280 1.20 2.72 -1.12
N GLY A 281 1.01 4.04 -1.16
CA GLY A 281 1.60 5.00 -0.24
C GLY A 281 3.12 5.17 -0.38
N MET A 282 3.70 4.69 -1.46
CA MET A 282 5.12 4.89 -1.76
C MET A 282 5.40 6.23 -2.44
N LEU A 283 4.40 6.79 -3.10
CA LEU A 283 4.38 8.16 -3.62
C LEU A 283 3.14 8.88 -3.08
N THR A 284 3.17 10.20 -3.07
CA THR A 284 2.07 11.08 -2.69
C THR A 284 2.02 12.27 -3.63
N ILE A 285 0.91 13.00 -3.65
CA ILE A 285 0.76 14.23 -4.43
C ILE A 285 1.71 15.30 -3.86
N ASP A 286 2.48 15.95 -4.73
CA ASP A 286 3.30 17.12 -4.39
C ASP A 286 2.59 18.42 -4.79
N HIS A 287 2.23 18.54 -6.06
CA HIS A 287 1.51 19.69 -6.62
C HIS A 287 0.93 19.36 -8.00
N VAL A 288 0.13 20.26 -8.53
CA VAL A 288 -0.39 20.20 -9.90
C VAL A 288 0.46 21.08 -10.82
N ASP A 289 0.85 20.54 -11.95
CA ASP A 289 1.54 21.25 -13.03
C ASP A 289 0.78 21.06 -14.36
N ALA A 290 0.29 22.15 -14.93
CA ALA A 290 -0.41 22.16 -16.23
C ALA A 290 -1.53 21.07 -16.34
N ASN A 291 -2.38 20.94 -15.32
CA ASN A 291 -3.45 19.94 -15.19
C ASN A 291 -2.98 18.47 -15.04
N ALA A 292 -1.75 18.26 -14.70
CA ALA A 292 -1.20 16.95 -14.35
C ALA A 292 -0.62 16.99 -12.94
N VAL A 293 -0.58 15.84 -12.28
CA VAL A 293 -0.10 15.72 -10.90
C VAL A 293 1.39 15.37 -10.91
N VAL A 294 2.18 16.06 -10.11
CA VAL A 294 3.54 15.67 -9.76
C VAL A 294 3.48 14.90 -8.45
N LEU A 295 4.02 13.69 -8.44
CA LEU A 295 4.14 12.88 -7.24
C LEU A 295 5.53 13.00 -6.63
N LYS A 296 5.62 12.85 -5.29
CA LYS A 296 6.87 12.82 -4.53
C LYS A 296 6.91 11.67 -3.52
N ILE A 297 8.07 11.38 -2.99
CA ILE A 297 8.24 10.50 -1.84
C ILE A 297 7.65 11.23 -0.61
N PRO A 298 6.72 10.60 0.16
CA PRO A 298 5.98 11.31 1.21
C PRO A 298 6.84 11.76 2.39
N ASN A 299 7.76 10.91 2.87
CA ASN A 299 8.49 11.16 4.11
C ASN A 299 9.79 10.36 4.20
N TYR A 300 10.56 10.60 5.28
CA TYR A 300 11.84 9.92 5.51
C TYR A 300 11.71 8.42 5.72
N ALA A 301 10.60 7.91 6.28
CA ALA A 301 10.43 6.48 6.45
C ALA A 301 10.30 5.76 5.10
N ILE A 302 9.50 6.29 4.19
CA ILE A 302 9.36 5.75 2.83
C ILE A 302 10.66 5.92 2.04
N LYS A 303 11.34 7.07 2.18
CA LYS A 303 12.65 7.28 1.56
C LYS A 303 13.67 6.24 2.03
N ALA A 304 13.70 5.91 3.32
CA ALA A 304 14.56 4.86 3.85
C ALA A 304 14.24 3.48 3.26
N LEU A 305 12.96 3.17 2.97
CA LEU A 305 12.57 1.92 2.31
C LEU A 305 13.06 1.85 0.86
N TYR A 306 12.99 2.96 0.11
CA TYR A 306 13.58 3.04 -1.23
C TYR A 306 15.09 2.80 -1.18
N TRP A 307 15.79 3.39 -0.22
CA TRP A 307 17.22 3.19 -0.02
C TRP A 307 17.56 1.75 0.38
N ASP A 308 16.79 1.14 1.29
CA ASP A 308 16.95 -0.28 1.65
C ASP A 308 16.78 -1.20 0.43
N TYR A 309 15.82 -0.88 -0.44
CA TYR A 309 15.62 -1.60 -1.70
C TYR A 309 16.83 -1.46 -2.62
N MET A 310 17.27 -0.23 -2.86
CA MET A 310 18.41 0.07 -3.71
C MET A 310 19.67 -0.63 -3.22
N ASN A 311 19.97 -0.54 -1.93
CA ASN A 311 21.15 -1.17 -1.33
C ASN A 311 21.16 -2.70 -1.54
N ARG A 312 20.03 -3.37 -1.35
CA ARG A 312 19.94 -4.83 -1.59
C ARG A 312 20.12 -5.20 -3.06
N ALA A 313 19.66 -4.37 -3.98
CA ALA A 313 19.89 -4.56 -5.39
C ALA A 313 21.38 -4.40 -5.77
N TYR A 314 22.14 -3.60 -4.97
CA TYR A 314 23.59 -3.45 -5.09
C TYR A 314 24.39 -4.51 -4.31
N GLU A 315 23.86 -5.07 -3.20
CA GLU A 315 24.53 -6.08 -2.37
C GLU A 315 24.90 -7.36 -3.13
N VAL A 316 24.28 -7.64 -4.27
CA VAL A 316 24.65 -8.77 -5.13
C VAL A 316 26.06 -8.60 -5.70
N GLU A 317 26.61 -7.36 -5.72
CA GLU A 317 27.94 -7.09 -6.30
C GLU A 317 29.04 -6.79 -5.25
N ASP A 318 28.72 -6.28 -4.04
CA ASP A 318 29.77 -5.91 -3.06
C ASP A 318 29.24 -5.82 -1.60
N SER A 319 28.98 -6.96 -0.97
CA SER A 319 28.40 -7.05 0.38
C SER A 319 29.23 -6.43 1.53
N ALA A 320 30.53 -6.24 1.34
CA ALA A 320 31.41 -5.66 2.36
C ALA A 320 31.24 -4.13 2.50
N SER A 321 30.77 -3.45 1.47
CA SER A 321 30.67 -1.99 1.41
C SER A 321 29.48 -1.43 2.21
N TYR A 322 28.39 -2.18 2.32
CA TYR A 322 27.15 -1.69 2.96
C TYR A 322 27.26 -1.60 4.49
N ASP A 323 27.82 -2.61 5.12
CA ASP A 323 27.98 -2.62 6.58
C ASP A 323 29.02 -1.56 7.04
N GLU A 324 30.07 -1.33 6.22
CA GLU A 324 31.01 -0.24 6.43
C GLU A 324 30.30 1.13 6.36
N LEU A 325 29.48 1.37 5.32
CA LEU A 325 28.75 2.63 5.15
C LEU A 325 27.76 2.85 6.30
N LYS A 326 27.01 1.83 6.68
CA LYS A 326 26.05 1.90 7.80
C LYS A 326 26.73 2.20 9.14
N SER A 327 27.88 1.60 9.38
CA SER A 327 28.71 1.87 10.56
C SER A 327 29.23 3.32 10.55
N ALA A 328 29.74 3.79 9.41
CA ALA A 328 30.23 5.13 9.21
C ALA A 328 29.13 6.19 9.40
N MET A 329 27.94 5.96 8.84
CA MET A 329 26.76 6.84 9.03
C MET A 329 26.31 6.88 10.50
N LYS A 330 26.35 5.74 11.21
CA LYS A 330 26.05 5.70 12.64
C LYS A 330 27.04 6.55 13.43
N LYS A 331 28.32 6.42 13.15
CA LYS A 331 29.40 7.16 13.82
C LYS A 331 29.29 8.66 13.54
N MET A 332 29.00 9.05 12.30
CA MET A 332 28.73 10.45 11.95
C MET A 332 27.58 11.02 12.80
N ARG A 333 26.49 10.26 12.95
CA ARG A 333 25.31 10.71 13.71
C ARG A 333 25.55 10.78 15.23
N THR A 334 26.29 9.82 15.79
CA THR A 334 26.48 9.72 17.26
C THR A 334 27.69 10.49 17.77
N GLU A 335 28.71 10.70 16.94
CA GLU A 335 30.00 11.24 17.32
C GLU A 335 30.39 12.48 16.49
N ALA A 336 29.54 12.87 15.53
CA ALA A 336 29.83 13.90 14.53
C ALA A 336 31.14 13.66 13.74
N ASP A 337 31.56 12.38 13.63
CA ASP A 337 32.76 11.96 12.92
C ASP A 337 32.43 11.53 11.50
N ILE A 338 32.97 12.25 10.52
CA ILE A 338 32.74 12.01 9.07
C ILE A 338 33.91 11.26 8.39
N GLU A 339 34.98 10.92 9.13
CA GLU A 339 36.19 10.37 8.54
C GLU A 339 35.97 9.06 7.80
N ASP A 340 35.19 8.15 8.40
CA ASP A 340 34.86 6.86 7.78
C ASP A 340 34.03 7.02 6.50
N ILE A 341 33.09 7.98 6.47
CA ILE A 341 32.31 8.29 5.25
C ILE A 341 33.21 8.83 4.16
N MET A 342 34.12 9.75 4.50
CA MET A 342 35.07 10.31 3.53
C MET A 342 36.01 9.23 2.99
N ASN A 343 36.44 8.30 3.82
CA ASN A 343 37.27 7.17 3.39
C ASN A 343 36.54 6.24 2.42
N ILE A 344 35.24 5.96 2.67
CA ILE A 344 34.41 5.19 1.74
C ILE A 344 34.25 5.94 0.41
N TYR A 345 33.96 7.24 0.46
CA TYR A 345 33.85 8.08 -0.73
C TYR A 345 35.13 8.07 -1.57
N ILE A 346 36.29 8.24 -0.92
CA ILE A 346 37.60 8.19 -1.59
C ILE A 346 37.84 6.81 -2.23
N LYS A 347 37.48 5.71 -1.55
CA LYS A 347 37.57 4.37 -2.13
C LYS A 347 36.72 4.22 -3.40
N VAL A 348 35.49 4.75 -3.41
CA VAL A 348 34.60 4.73 -4.58
C VAL A 348 35.21 5.54 -5.73
N VAL A 349 35.61 6.79 -5.47
CA VAL A 349 36.21 7.66 -6.49
C VAL A 349 37.49 7.04 -7.09
N ASN A 350 38.33 6.41 -6.27
CA ASN A 350 39.56 5.75 -6.73
C ASN A 350 39.29 4.49 -7.58
N ARG A 351 38.10 3.90 -7.51
CA ARG A 351 37.67 2.77 -8.35
C ARG A 351 37.11 3.21 -9.71
N MET A 352 36.76 4.50 -9.85
CA MET A 352 36.24 5.04 -11.11
C MET A 352 37.31 5.01 -12.20
N SER A 353 36.89 4.69 -13.41
CA SER A 353 37.78 4.73 -14.56
C SER A 353 38.12 6.15 -14.98
N ASN A 354 39.24 6.35 -15.68
CA ASN A 354 39.59 7.65 -16.25
C ASN A 354 38.49 8.21 -17.16
N ARG A 355 37.66 7.36 -17.76
CA ARG A 355 36.53 7.74 -18.61
C ARG A 355 35.36 8.28 -17.77
N ASP A 356 35.12 7.69 -16.62
CA ASP A 356 34.08 8.15 -15.69
C ASP A 356 34.47 9.50 -15.09
N LEU A 357 35.74 9.68 -14.76
CA LEU A 357 36.30 10.93 -14.23
C LEU A 357 36.23 12.10 -15.23
N LEU A 358 36.30 11.85 -16.54
CA LEU A 358 36.17 12.87 -17.58
C LEU A 358 34.77 13.52 -17.62
N HIS A 359 33.75 12.80 -17.18
CA HIS A 359 32.36 13.26 -17.10
C HIS A 359 31.93 13.60 -15.68
N PHE A 360 32.86 13.60 -14.73
CA PHE A 360 32.60 13.84 -13.32
C PHE A 360 32.23 15.32 -13.10
N ASN A 361 31.02 15.55 -12.67
CA ASN A 361 30.49 16.87 -12.39
C ASN A 361 29.75 16.87 -11.04
N GLU A 362 29.16 18.00 -10.66
CA GLU A 362 28.43 18.12 -9.38
C GLU A 362 27.29 17.09 -9.23
N ALA A 363 26.58 16.76 -10.31
CA ALA A 363 25.55 15.74 -10.28
C ALA A 363 26.14 14.35 -10.03
N SER A 364 27.28 14.04 -10.62
CA SER A 364 28.02 12.79 -10.35
C SER A 364 28.50 12.69 -8.90
N CYS A 365 28.94 13.82 -8.31
CA CYS A 365 29.32 13.87 -6.88
C CYS A 365 28.13 13.56 -5.95
N LYS A 366 26.92 13.97 -6.33
CA LYS A 366 25.72 13.76 -5.53
C LYS A 366 25.17 12.33 -5.66
N SER A 367 25.56 11.60 -6.70
CA SER A 367 25.12 10.22 -6.96
C SER A 367 26.04 9.13 -6.36
N ILE A 368 27.21 9.51 -5.87
CA ILE A 368 28.14 8.64 -5.12
C ILE A 368 27.79 8.67 -3.64
#